data_116464a9a2a1d6176cf083c113f08e65
#
_entry.id   116464a9a2a1d6176cf083c113f08e65
#
_cell.length_a   1.000
_cell.length_b   1.000
_cell.length_c   1.000
_cell.angle_alpha   90.00
_cell.angle_beta   90.00
_cell.angle_gamma   90.00
#
_symmetry.space_group_name_H-M   'P 1'
#
loop_
_entity.id
_entity.type
_entity.pdbx_description
1 polymer ?
#
loop_
_entity_poly.entity_id
_entity_poly.type
_entity_poly.pdbx_seq_one_letter_code
_entity_poly.pdbx_strand_id
1 'polypeptide(L)'
;MNNKTPGIHRGMSTYCWYPLYNVMMDLEDSFMIMQDMGAHGLEILADGIIKGYPYPSQEWLNKFFGLCDKYEIVPVEYGHWVESKLYRGRESTVEESLEQLIHDIKLASYMGFTCMRTKLGVIDGKLTPTLIWRDVIRKALPYAEKYNVIMMPEIHAPTKLTDQMIMDYVEFIEKEQTEHFGFNVDFGTFQDKPTPGRPAFRPMDPSKPEDIIPLLPYIHCCHAKYYNVNEDFDETTIPYVKVVNIMKEHGWNGFLLSEYEGPNKENYYHCMTQVRRHHVMLKRLLGE
;
A
#
# COMPACT_ATOMS: atom_id res chain seq x y z
N MET A 1 -9.16 15.82 -1.65
CA MET A 1 -7.90 15.58 -0.87
C MET A 1 -6.85 15.07 -1.85
N ASN A 2 -5.59 15.23 -1.56
CA ASN A 2 -4.47 14.58 -2.25
C ASN A 2 -3.38 14.29 -1.22
N ASN A 3 -2.31 13.58 -1.58
CA ASN A 3 -1.22 13.23 -0.65
C ASN A 3 -0.50 14.44 -0.03
N LYS A 4 -0.79 15.65 -0.48
CA LYS A 4 -0.25 16.92 0.06
C LYS A 4 -1.23 17.61 1.03
N THR A 5 -2.43 17.05 1.25
CA THR A 5 -3.36 17.57 2.25
C THR A 5 -2.75 17.38 3.63
N PRO A 6 -2.62 18.44 4.46
CA PRO A 6 -2.02 18.31 5.79
C PRO A 6 -2.79 17.32 6.68
N GLY A 7 -2.04 16.56 7.47
CA GLY A 7 -2.59 15.59 8.41
C GLY A 7 -2.50 14.14 7.94
N ILE A 8 -2.91 13.25 8.82
CA ILE A 8 -2.99 11.81 8.54
C ILE A 8 -4.43 11.50 8.16
N HIS A 9 -4.62 10.93 6.99
CA HIS A 9 -5.93 10.64 6.41
C HIS A 9 -6.17 9.13 6.34
N ARG A 10 -7.44 8.73 6.42
CA ARG A 10 -7.84 7.33 6.31
C ARG A 10 -8.18 6.96 4.88
N GLY A 11 -7.73 5.80 4.48
CA GLY A 11 -8.09 5.17 3.22
C GLY A 11 -8.21 3.66 3.36
N MET A 12 -8.44 3.00 2.26
CA MET A 12 -8.59 1.54 2.22
C MET A 12 -7.89 0.96 1.00
N SER A 13 -7.25 -0.18 1.21
CA SER A 13 -6.80 -1.06 0.16
C SER A 13 -7.91 -2.01 -0.27
N THR A 14 -8.10 -2.17 -1.56
CA THR A 14 -8.99 -3.22 -2.09
C THR A 14 -8.54 -4.64 -1.72
N TYR A 15 -7.31 -4.78 -1.20
CA TYR A 15 -6.84 -6.03 -0.63
C TYR A 15 -7.68 -6.49 0.57
N CYS A 16 -8.30 -5.58 1.33
CA CYS A 16 -9.15 -5.94 2.47
C CYS A 16 -10.18 -7.02 2.13
N TRP A 17 -10.78 -6.93 0.94
CA TRP A 17 -11.85 -7.85 0.49
C TRP A 17 -11.54 -8.55 -0.82
N TYR A 18 -10.27 -8.64 -1.18
CA TYR A 18 -9.84 -9.27 -2.43
C TYR A 18 -10.48 -10.64 -2.73
N PRO A 19 -10.62 -11.58 -1.75
CA PRO A 19 -11.29 -12.85 -1.98
C PRO A 19 -12.82 -12.73 -2.23
N LEU A 20 -13.42 -11.60 -1.87
CA LEU A 20 -14.86 -11.35 -2.00
C LEU A 20 -15.19 -10.61 -3.30
N TYR A 21 -14.19 -9.98 -3.92
CA TYR A 21 -14.37 -9.18 -5.13
C TYR A 21 -14.80 -10.05 -6.32
N ASN A 22 -15.78 -9.58 -7.09
CA ASN A 22 -16.45 -10.32 -8.16
C ASN A 22 -17.20 -11.60 -7.73
N VAL A 23 -17.30 -11.88 -6.42
CA VAL A 23 -18.07 -13.00 -5.87
C VAL A 23 -19.27 -12.49 -5.08
N MET A 24 -19.03 -11.57 -4.15
CA MET A 24 -20.04 -10.98 -3.27
C MET A 24 -20.04 -9.45 -3.30
N MET A 25 -19.04 -8.85 -3.93
CA MET A 25 -18.83 -7.41 -4.00
C MET A 25 -18.31 -7.02 -5.40
N ASP A 26 -18.66 -5.83 -5.84
CA ASP A 26 -18.05 -5.19 -7.01
C ASP A 26 -17.34 -3.88 -6.63
N LEU A 27 -16.93 -3.12 -7.63
CA LEU A 27 -16.21 -1.86 -7.41
C LEU A 27 -17.09 -0.81 -6.72
N GLU A 28 -18.37 -0.77 -7.05
CA GLU A 28 -19.30 0.19 -6.46
C GLU A 28 -19.59 -0.14 -4.99
N ASP A 29 -19.76 -1.42 -4.65
CA ASP A 29 -19.90 -1.86 -3.26
C ASP A 29 -18.70 -1.44 -2.42
N SER A 30 -17.49 -1.58 -2.98
CA SER A 30 -16.25 -1.16 -2.33
C SER A 30 -16.27 0.33 -2.00
N PHE A 31 -16.71 1.16 -2.96
CA PHE A 31 -16.74 2.62 -2.78
C PHE A 31 -17.85 3.05 -1.80
N MET A 32 -19.00 2.39 -1.82
CA MET A 32 -20.05 2.61 -0.81
C MET A 32 -19.56 2.32 0.61
N ILE A 33 -18.84 1.22 0.79
CA ILE A 33 -18.27 0.83 2.09
C ILE A 33 -17.24 1.87 2.56
N MET A 34 -16.38 2.35 1.67
CA MET A 34 -15.40 3.38 1.97
C MET A 34 -16.07 4.70 2.40
N GLN A 35 -17.07 5.15 1.67
CA GLN A 35 -17.84 6.35 2.00
C GLN A 35 -18.54 6.22 3.36
N ASP A 36 -19.22 5.08 3.61
CA ASP A 36 -19.91 4.80 4.89
C ASP A 36 -18.95 4.88 6.09
N MET A 37 -17.68 4.53 5.90
CA MET A 37 -16.65 4.61 6.94
C MET A 37 -15.93 5.96 6.98
N GLY A 38 -16.19 6.86 6.03
CA GLY A 38 -15.44 8.12 5.88
C GLY A 38 -13.97 7.90 5.56
N ALA A 39 -13.66 6.82 4.81
CA ALA A 39 -12.32 6.46 4.40
C ALA A 39 -12.17 6.78 2.91
N HIS A 40 -11.72 7.99 2.59
CA HIS A 40 -11.78 8.52 1.23
C HIS A 40 -10.57 8.15 0.35
N GLY A 41 -9.44 7.74 0.93
CA GLY A 41 -8.25 7.31 0.16
C GLY A 41 -8.39 5.89 -0.37
N LEU A 42 -8.11 5.68 -1.65
CA LEU A 42 -8.19 4.37 -2.30
C LEU A 42 -6.80 3.85 -2.66
N GLU A 43 -6.50 2.61 -2.28
CA GLU A 43 -5.57 1.77 -3.02
C GLU A 43 -6.35 0.75 -3.86
N ILE A 44 -5.99 0.66 -5.15
CA ILE A 44 -6.51 -0.35 -6.05
C ILE A 44 -5.44 -1.38 -6.42
N LEU A 45 -5.73 -2.67 -6.27
CA LEU A 45 -4.87 -3.73 -6.81
C LEU A 45 -5.13 -3.86 -8.31
N ALA A 46 -4.17 -3.39 -9.12
CA ALA A 46 -4.37 -3.21 -10.55
C ALA A 46 -4.75 -4.50 -11.28
N ASP A 47 -4.01 -5.57 -11.07
CA ASP A 47 -4.20 -6.86 -11.74
C ASP A 47 -5.46 -7.62 -11.28
N GLY A 48 -5.92 -7.36 -10.06
CA GLY A 48 -7.08 -8.05 -9.49
C GLY A 48 -8.40 -7.31 -9.63
N ILE A 49 -8.37 -5.97 -9.72
CA ILE A 49 -9.56 -5.12 -9.67
C ILE A 49 -9.84 -4.43 -11.01
N ILE A 50 -8.80 -3.99 -11.72
CA ILE A 50 -8.96 -3.29 -13.00
C ILE A 50 -9.33 -4.29 -14.10
N LYS A 51 -10.61 -4.27 -14.48
CA LYS A 51 -11.08 -5.15 -15.55
C LYS A 51 -10.39 -4.82 -16.87
N GLY A 52 -9.73 -5.83 -17.44
CA GLY A 52 -8.99 -5.68 -18.69
C GLY A 52 -7.55 -5.19 -18.52
N TYR A 53 -7.04 -5.12 -17.26
CA TYR A 53 -5.62 -4.83 -17.01
C TYR A 53 -4.71 -5.72 -17.90
N PRO A 54 -3.62 -5.20 -18.50
CA PRO A 54 -3.10 -3.83 -18.36
C PRO A 54 -3.72 -2.79 -19.30
N TYR A 55 -4.74 -3.13 -20.09
CA TYR A 55 -5.40 -2.25 -21.07
C TYR A 55 -6.91 -2.17 -20.80
N PRO A 56 -7.34 -1.47 -19.69
CA PRO A 56 -8.75 -1.34 -19.37
C PRO A 56 -9.52 -0.59 -20.47
N SER A 57 -10.78 -0.97 -20.68
CA SER A 57 -11.63 -0.27 -21.63
C SER A 57 -11.99 1.14 -21.15
N GLN A 58 -12.26 2.06 -22.08
CA GLN A 58 -12.71 3.40 -21.73
C GLN A 58 -14.03 3.41 -20.96
N GLU A 59 -14.92 2.42 -21.23
CA GLU A 59 -16.15 2.24 -20.47
C GLU A 59 -15.88 1.95 -19.00
N TRP A 60 -14.93 1.05 -18.70
CA TRP A 60 -14.54 0.73 -17.32
C TRP A 60 -13.90 1.94 -16.63
N LEU A 61 -13.02 2.66 -17.33
CA LEU A 61 -12.37 3.87 -16.81
C LEU A 61 -13.39 4.97 -16.50
N ASN A 62 -14.38 5.17 -17.39
CA ASN A 62 -15.45 6.13 -17.16
C ASN A 62 -16.31 5.74 -15.95
N LYS A 63 -16.61 4.42 -15.77
CA LYS A 63 -17.28 3.93 -14.56
C LYS A 63 -16.44 4.23 -13.31
N PHE A 64 -15.15 3.96 -13.34
CA PHE A 64 -14.23 4.22 -12.22
C PHE A 64 -14.24 5.71 -11.83
N PHE A 65 -14.07 6.62 -12.79
CA PHE A 65 -14.10 8.07 -12.52
C PHE A 65 -15.45 8.51 -11.97
N GLY A 66 -16.55 8.05 -12.56
CA GLY A 66 -17.90 8.38 -12.08
C GLY A 66 -18.15 7.88 -10.66
N LEU A 67 -17.59 6.74 -10.27
CA LEU A 67 -17.67 6.22 -8.90
C LEU A 67 -16.79 7.05 -7.94
N CYS A 68 -15.58 7.44 -8.34
CA CYS A 68 -14.74 8.33 -7.55
C CYS A 68 -15.47 9.65 -7.24
N ASP A 69 -16.07 10.26 -8.24
CA ASP A 69 -16.83 11.50 -8.05
C ASP A 69 -18.08 11.31 -7.18
N LYS A 70 -18.84 10.23 -7.44
CA LYS A 70 -20.08 9.93 -6.72
C LYS A 70 -19.88 9.70 -5.21
N TYR A 71 -18.79 9.01 -4.84
CA TYR A 71 -18.50 8.59 -3.47
C TYR A 71 -17.38 9.42 -2.83
N GLU A 72 -16.91 10.48 -3.48
CA GLU A 72 -15.83 11.36 -3.02
C GLU A 72 -14.53 10.57 -2.69
N ILE A 73 -14.22 9.57 -3.51
CA ILE A 73 -13.04 8.72 -3.34
C ILE A 73 -11.85 9.33 -4.08
N VAL A 74 -10.72 9.38 -3.38
CA VAL A 74 -9.46 9.91 -3.89
C VAL A 74 -8.54 8.73 -4.24
N PRO A 75 -8.14 8.56 -5.50
CA PRO A 75 -7.09 7.63 -5.87
C PRO A 75 -5.76 8.01 -5.20
N VAL A 76 -5.24 7.14 -4.32
CA VAL A 76 -4.00 7.38 -3.57
C VAL A 76 -2.88 6.51 -4.06
N GLU A 77 -3.06 5.19 -4.02
CA GLU A 77 -2.05 4.22 -4.39
C GLU A 77 -2.51 3.24 -5.45
N TYR A 78 -1.74 3.14 -6.51
CA TYR A 78 -1.88 2.13 -7.54
C TYR A 78 -1.07 0.90 -7.13
N GLY A 79 -1.73 -0.07 -6.53
CA GLY A 79 -1.12 -1.28 -6.02
C GLY A 79 -0.82 -2.28 -7.14
N HIS A 80 0.44 -2.56 -7.34
CA HIS A 80 0.86 -3.61 -8.25
C HIS A 80 2.09 -4.33 -7.69
N TRP A 81 2.03 -5.66 -7.66
CA TRP A 81 3.13 -6.50 -7.25
C TRP A 81 3.71 -7.22 -8.46
N VAL A 82 5.00 -7.07 -8.70
CA VAL A 82 5.69 -7.80 -9.76
C VAL A 82 6.79 -8.65 -9.19
N GLU A 83 6.70 -9.91 -9.44
CA GLU A 83 7.78 -10.83 -9.17
C GLU A 83 8.79 -10.85 -10.32
N SER A 84 10.08 -10.83 -9.96
CA SER A 84 11.19 -10.81 -10.92
C SER A 84 11.42 -12.13 -11.63
N LYS A 85 10.92 -13.23 -11.07
CA LYS A 85 11.21 -14.58 -11.56
C LYS A 85 10.30 -15.09 -12.66
N LEU A 86 9.34 -14.29 -13.11
CA LEU A 86 8.14 -14.86 -13.69
C LEU A 86 8.10 -14.96 -15.16
N TYR A 87 8.91 -14.24 -15.84
CA TYR A 87 8.78 -14.29 -17.27
C TYR A 87 9.45 -15.55 -17.84
N ARG A 88 8.65 -16.61 -18.06
CA ARG A 88 9.09 -17.86 -18.69
C ARG A 88 10.27 -18.57 -17.99
N GLY A 89 10.32 -18.48 -16.66
CA GLY A 89 11.35 -19.16 -15.87
C GLY A 89 12.72 -18.49 -15.88
N ARG A 90 12.83 -17.25 -16.33
CA ARG A 90 14.03 -16.40 -16.23
C ARG A 90 13.72 -15.06 -15.55
N GLU A 91 14.73 -14.36 -15.14
CA GLU A 91 14.58 -12.98 -14.66
C GLU A 91 14.26 -12.03 -15.82
N SER A 92 13.49 -10.99 -15.53
CA SER A 92 13.23 -9.91 -16.47
C SER A 92 14.48 -9.07 -16.67
N THR A 93 14.70 -8.57 -17.88
CA THR A 93 15.75 -7.60 -18.17
C THR A 93 15.36 -6.21 -17.65
N VAL A 94 16.33 -5.29 -17.63
CA VAL A 94 16.06 -3.88 -17.28
C VAL A 94 15.02 -3.28 -18.22
N GLU A 95 15.14 -3.54 -19.51
CA GLU A 95 14.24 -3.02 -20.56
C GLU A 95 12.83 -3.55 -20.41
N GLU A 96 12.66 -4.86 -20.18
CA GLU A 96 11.34 -5.49 -19.97
C GLU A 96 10.66 -4.96 -18.69
N SER A 97 11.41 -4.82 -17.59
CA SER A 97 10.90 -4.26 -16.35
C SER A 97 10.54 -2.78 -16.51
N LEU A 98 11.35 -2.02 -17.21
CA LEU A 98 11.14 -0.61 -17.48
C LEU A 98 9.88 -0.37 -18.34
N GLU A 99 9.69 -1.16 -19.40
CA GLU A 99 8.52 -1.06 -20.28
C GLU A 99 7.22 -1.24 -19.50
N GLN A 100 7.15 -2.28 -18.65
CA GLN A 100 5.99 -2.52 -17.79
C GLN A 100 5.79 -1.37 -16.79
N LEU A 101 6.87 -0.90 -16.15
CA LEU A 101 6.81 0.17 -15.17
C LEU A 101 6.33 1.49 -15.78
N ILE A 102 6.82 1.85 -16.95
CA ILE A 102 6.37 3.05 -17.69
C ILE A 102 4.88 2.94 -18.05
N HIS A 103 4.42 1.76 -18.46
CA HIS A 103 3.01 1.56 -18.74
C HIS A 103 2.14 1.82 -17.51
N ASP A 104 2.52 1.25 -16.36
CA ASP A 104 1.75 1.41 -15.13
C ASP A 104 1.84 2.83 -14.56
N ILE A 105 2.98 3.52 -14.68
CA ILE A 105 3.11 4.94 -14.32
C ILE A 105 2.08 5.77 -15.11
N LYS A 106 1.96 5.53 -16.41
CA LYS A 106 0.99 6.26 -17.26
C LYS A 106 -0.44 5.94 -16.88
N LEU A 107 -0.76 4.67 -16.66
CA LEU A 107 -2.11 4.23 -16.29
C LEU A 107 -2.49 4.77 -14.90
N ALA A 108 -1.60 4.64 -13.91
CA ALA A 108 -1.80 5.19 -12.58
C ALA A 108 -2.07 6.71 -12.62
N SER A 109 -1.23 7.47 -13.32
CA SER A 109 -1.42 8.91 -13.51
C SER A 109 -2.74 9.23 -14.20
N TYR A 110 -3.09 8.51 -15.27
CA TYR A 110 -4.35 8.72 -15.98
C TYR A 110 -5.58 8.46 -15.09
N MET A 111 -5.49 7.47 -14.22
CA MET A 111 -6.54 7.14 -13.25
C MET A 111 -6.55 8.08 -12.02
N GLY A 112 -5.62 9.03 -11.92
CA GLY A 112 -5.55 10.01 -10.83
C GLY A 112 -4.74 9.59 -9.61
N PHE A 113 -4.06 8.44 -9.64
CA PHE A 113 -3.18 7.99 -8.57
C PHE A 113 -1.88 8.80 -8.55
N THR A 114 -1.45 9.16 -7.34
CA THR A 114 -0.20 9.91 -7.14
C THR A 114 0.92 9.06 -6.55
N CYS A 115 0.59 7.91 -5.98
CA CYS A 115 1.53 6.92 -5.50
C CYS A 115 1.34 5.59 -6.24
N MET A 116 2.40 4.84 -6.36
CA MET A 116 2.36 3.54 -7.04
C MET A 116 3.31 2.56 -6.35
N ARG A 117 2.79 1.39 -5.98
CA ARG A 117 3.62 0.27 -5.55
C ARG A 117 4.48 -0.20 -6.73
N THR A 118 5.79 -0.24 -6.54
CA THR A 118 6.75 -0.33 -7.64
C THR A 118 7.11 -1.77 -7.97
N LYS A 119 7.37 -2.01 -9.25
CA LYS A 119 7.88 -3.28 -9.75
C LYS A 119 9.38 -3.42 -9.50
N LEU A 120 9.77 -3.86 -8.31
CA LEU A 120 11.19 -4.12 -8.00
C LEU A 120 11.57 -5.60 -8.15
N GLY A 121 10.58 -6.48 -8.16
CA GLY A 121 10.79 -7.91 -8.07
C GLY A 121 11.32 -8.35 -6.70
N VAL A 122 11.26 -9.64 -6.42
CA VAL A 122 11.69 -10.23 -5.16
C VAL A 122 12.46 -11.51 -5.45
N ILE A 123 13.67 -11.64 -4.91
CA ILE A 123 14.56 -12.77 -5.18
C ILE A 123 14.64 -13.80 -4.05
N ASP A 124 14.17 -13.46 -2.86
CA ASP A 124 14.21 -14.33 -1.69
C ASP A 124 13.06 -14.08 -0.70
N GLY A 125 13.00 -14.89 0.35
CA GLY A 125 11.98 -14.79 1.38
C GLY A 125 12.12 -13.58 2.32
N LYS A 126 13.17 -12.77 2.17
CA LYS A 126 13.34 -11.48 2.88
C LYS A 126 12.89 -10.29 2.06
N LEU A 127 12.26 -10.55 0.92
CA LEU A 127 11.76 -9.53 -0.01
C LEU A 127 12.87 -8.68 -0.63
N THR A 128 14.08 -9.22 -0.74
CA THR A 128 15.20 -8.55 -1.40
C THR A 128 14.84 -8.25 -2.86
N PRO A 129 14.97 -7.01 -3.32
CA PRO A 129 14.66 -6.66 -4.70
C PRO A 129 15.67 -7.29 -5.67
N THR A 130 15.30 -7.37 -6.95
CA THR A 130 16.23 -7.85 -7.99
C THR A 130 17.48 -6.97 -8.05
N LEU A 131 18.60 -7.54 -8.48
CA LEU A 131 19.86 -6.80 -8.58
C LEU A 131 19.81 -5.62 -9.57
N ILE A 132 18.86 -5.64 -10.51
CA ILE A 132 18.67 -4.60 -11.53
C ILE A 132 17.77 -3.44 -11.06
N TRP A 133 17.25 -3.44 -9.83
CA TRP A 133 16.25 -2.48 -9.38
C TRP A 133 16.71 -1.01 -9.52
N ARG A 134 17.99 -0.74 -9.20
CA ARG A 134 18.54 0.63 -9.30
C ARG A 134 18.50 1.17 -10.73
N ASP A 135 18.84 0.33 -11.70
CA ASP A 135 18.86 0.72 -13.11
C ASP A 135 17.44 0.90 -13.66
N VAL A 136 16.51 0.03 -13.28
CA VAL A 136 15.10 0.13 -13.65
C VAL A 136 14.49 1.41 -13.11
N ILE A 137 14.64 1.67 -11.80
CA ILE A 137 14.07 2.87 -11.16
C ILE A 137 14.70 4.15 -11.74
N ARG A 138 16.04 4.21 -11.85
CA ARG A 138 16.73 5.38 -12.42
C ARG A 138 16.23 5.73 -13.83
N LYS A 139 16.02 4.74 -14.68
CA LYS A 139 15.49 4.94 -16.03
C LYS A 139 13.99 5.32 -16.01
N ALA A 140 13.25 4.94 -14.97
CA ALA A 140 11.83 5.27 -14.82
C ALA A 140 11.59 6.68 -14.23
N LEU A 141 12.55 7.25 -13.46
CA LEU A 141 12.39 8.57 -12.80
C LEU A 141 11.88 9.67 -13.74
N PRO A 142 12.41 9.86 -14.97
CA PRO A 142 11.91 10.91 -15.86
C PRO A 142 10.43 10.74 -16.25
N TYR A 143 9.93 9.51 -16.26
CA TYR A 143 8.52 9.23 -16.50
C TYR A 143 7.68 9.46 -15.26
N ALA A 144 8.15 9.04 -14.08
CA ALA A 144 7.50 9.27 -12.81
C ALA A 144 7.33 10.77 -12.54
N GLU A 145 8.37 11.56 -12.79
CA GLU A 145 8.33 13.02 -12.71
C GLU A 145 7.33 13.61 -13.71
N LYS A 146 7.43 13.25 -14.99
CA LYS A 146 6.54 13.74 -16.05
C LYS A 146 5.08 13.49 -15.76
N TYR A 147 4.74 12.33 -15.21
CA TYR A 147 3.38 11.89 -14.92
C TYR A 147 2.97 12.13 -13.48
N ASN A 148 3.83 12.76 -12.66
CA ASN A 148 3.60 13.09 -11.26
C ASN A 148 3.16 11.88 -10.42
N VAL A 149 3.88 10.77 -10.54
CA VAL A 149 3.67 9.53 -9.76
C VAL A 149 4.89 9.28 -8.91
N ILE A 150 4.68 8.90 -7.65
CA ILE A 150 5.75 8.50 -6.73
C ILE A 150 5.81 6.96 -6.76
N MET A 151 6.95 6.44 -7.17
CA MET A 151 7.22 5.00 -7.14
C MET A 151 7.62 4.59 -5.73
N MET A 152 7.03 3.53 -5.17
CA MET A 152 7.28 3.10 -3.80
C MET A 152 7.41 1.58 -3.71
N PRO A 153 8.55 1.03 -3.29
CA PRO A 153 8.56 -0.32 -2.76
C PRO A 153 7.73 -0.38 -1.47
N GLU A 154 7.00 -1.45 -1.31
CA GLU A 154 6.33 -1.77 -0.06
C GLU A 154 7.33 -2.42 0.91
N ILE A 155 7.46 -1.85 2.10
CA ILE A 155 8.29 -2.39 3.18
C ILE A 155 7.38 -3.13 4.16
N HIS A 156 7.32 -4.44 4.01
CA HIS A 156 6.50 -5.29 4.89
C HIS A 156 7.30 -6.44 5.48
N ALA A 157 6.79 -7.04 6.54
CA ALA A 157 7.43 -8.19 7.17
C ALA A 157 7.62 -9.35 6.15
N PRO A 158 8.74 -10.06 6.19
CA PRO A 158 9.71 -10.11 7.29
C PRO A 158 10.81 -9.02 7.25
N THR A 159 10.75 -8.07 6.32
CA THR A 159 11.71 -6.97 6.23
C THR A 159 11.54 -6.04 7.43
N LYS A 160 12.67 -5.67 8.05
CA LYS A 160 12.71 -4.64 9.10
C LYS A 160 13.05 -3.29 8.52
N LEU A 161 12.58 -2.23 9.16
CA LEU A 161 12.90 -0.85 8.79
C LEU A 161 14.39 -0.52 8.93
N THR A 162 15.14 -1.34 9.67
CA THR A 162 16.59 -1.22 9.87
C THR A 162 17.43 -2.12 8.96
N ASP A 163 16.81 -2.87 8.05
CA ASP A 163 17.54 -3.75 7.13
C ASP A 163 18.35 -2.94 6.11
N GLN A 164 19.49 -3.49 5.70
CA GLN A 164 20.41 -2.81 4.78
C GLN A 164 19.73 -2.36 3.48
N MET A 165 18.80 -3.14 2.97
CA MET A 165 18.11 -2.77 1.73
C MET A 165 17.30 -1.47 1.85
N ILE A 166 16.81 -1.14 3.06
CA ILE A 166 16.11 0.13 3.30
C ILE A 166 17.10 1.29 3.25
N MET A 167 18.29 1.10 3.81
CA MET A 167 19.37 2.10 3.72
C MET A 167 19.84 2.27 2.27
N ASP A 168 19.86 1.20 1.49
CA ASP A 168 20.18 1.24 0.06
C ASP A 168 19.14 2.04 -0.75
N TYR A 169 17.87 1.99 -0.36
CA TYR A 169 16.83 2.82 -0.96
C TYR A 169 16.98 4.30 -0.57
N VAL A 170 17.26 4.59 0.71
CA VAL A 170 17.51 5.96 1.18
C VAL A 170 18.73 6.55 0.45
N GLU A 171 19.84 5.82 0.39
CA GLU A 171 21.04 6.24 -0.36
C GLU A 171 20.71 6.56 -1.82
N PHE A 172 19.89 5.72 -2.46
CA PHE A 172 19.47 5.95 -3.84
C PHE A 172 18.65 7.23 -3.98
N ILE A 173 17.66 7.46 -3.10
CA ILE A 173 16.82 8.66 -3.12
C ILE A 173 17.68 9.92 -2.97
N GLU A 174 18.58 9.94 -2.00
CA GLU A 174 19.46 11.06 -1.73
C GLU A 174 20.44 11.33 -2.89
N LYS A 175 20.98 10.27 -3.49
CA LYS A 175 21.92 10.37 -4.61
C LYS A 175 21.25 10.88 -5.88
N GLU A 176 20.06 10.39 -6.21
CA GLU A 176 19.30 10.83 -7.38
C GLU A 176 18.57 12.17 -7.12
N GLN A 177 18.52 12.64 -5.87
CA GLN A 177 17.82 13.87 -5.45
C GLN A 177 16.37 13.91 -5.95
N THR A 178 15.65 12.81 -5.81
CA THR A 178 14.31 12.63 -6.39
C THR A 178 13.21 12.64 -5.33
N GLU A 179 12.08 13.26 -5.65
CA GLU A 179 10.83 13.18 -4.88
C GLU A 179 9.86 12.12 -5.46
N HIS A 180 10.26 11.42 -6.54
CA HIS A 180 9.42 10.44 -7.25
C HIS A 180 9.79 8.98 -6.94
N PHE A 181 10.56 8.76 -5.89
CA PHE A 181 10.83 7.45 -5.31
C PHE A 181 10.84 7.56 -3.80
N GLY A 182 10.12 6.67 -3.12
CA GLY A 182 9.99 6.69 -1.65
C GLY A 182 9.47 5.37 -1.13
N PHE A 183 8.74 5.37 0.00
CA PHE A 183 8.28 4.14 0.64
C PHE A 183 6.76 4.12 0.85
N ASN A 184 6.18 2.92 0.73
CA ASN A 184 4.99 2.49 1.42
C ASN A 184 5.42 1.59 2.58
N VAL A 185 5.13 1.98 3.82
CA VAL A 185 5.44 1.16 5.00
C VAL A 185 4.19 0.42 5.46
N ASP A 186 4.28 -0.89 5.44
CA ASP A 186 3.24 -1.78 5.95
C ASP A 186 3.42 -2.01 7.46
N PHE A 187 2.38 -1.71 8.24
CA PHE A 187 2.42 -1.83 9.70
C PHE A 187 2.60 -3.26 10.20
N GLY A 188 2.44 -4.26 9.35
CA GLY A 188 2.81 -5.64 9.67
C GLY A 188 4.28 -5.82 10.03
N THR A 189 5.18 -4.89 9.62
CA THR A 189 6.59 -4.91 10.06
C THR A 189 6.76 -4.71 11.58
N PHE A 190 5.74 -4.10 12.24
CA PHE A 190 5.73 -3.88 13.69
C PHE A 190 4.98 -4.95 14.48
N GLN A 191 4.50 -6.02 13.81
CA GLN A 191 3.73 -7.07 14.49
C GLN A 191 4.58 -7.75 15.58
N ASP A 192 4.24 -7.50 16.84
CA ASP A 192 4.97 -7.99 18.02
C ASP A 192 4.30 -9.16 18.74
N LYS A 193 3.08 -9.52 18.32
CA LYS A 193 2.30 -10.64 18.88
C LYS A 193 1.73 -11.53 17.77
N PRO A 194 1.56 -12.83 18.05
CA PRO A 194 0.96 -13.75 17.09
C PRO A 194 -0.51 -13.40 16.80
N THR A 195 -0.93 -13.60 15.56
CA THR A 195 -2.33 -13.43 15.17
C THR A 195 -3.19 -14.54 15.76
N PRO A 196 -4.27 -14.23 16.49
CA PRO A 196 -5.22 -15.24 16.97
C PRO A 196 -5.76 -16.09 15.82
N GLY A 197 -5.76 -17.41 15.99
CA GLY A 197 -6.27 -18.34 14.98
C GLY A 197 -5.37 -18.59 13.76
N ARG A 198 -4.18 -17.97 13.71
CA ARG A 198 -3.15 -18.28 12.71
C ARG A 198 -1.88 -18.80 13.41
N PRO A 199 -1.22 -19.85 12.86
CA PRO A 199 0.11 -20.19 13.32
C PRO A 199 1.04 -18.99 13.13
N ALA A 200 2.04 -18.84 13.99
CA ALA A 200 3.04 -17.79 13.86
C ALA A 200 3.75 -17.92 12.49
N PHE A 201 3.38 -17.07 11.54
CA PHE A 201 3.89 -17.12 10.18
C PHE A 201 5.21 -16.34 10.02
N ARG A 202 5.55 -15.53 11.02
CA ARG A 202 6.65 -14.58 10.92
C ARG A 202 7.67 -14.74 12.03
N PRO A 203 8.95 -14.41 11.75
CA PRO A 203 9.96 -14.33 12.79
C PRO A 203 9.50 -13.37 13.90
N MET A 204 9.69 -13.76 15.16
CA MET A 204 9.40 -12.93 16.34
C MET A 204 10.48 -11.86 16.55
N ASP A 205 10.78 -11.10 15.51
CA ASP A 205 11.76 -10.01 15.53
C ASP A 205 11.26 -8.84 14.68
N PRO A 206 10.19 -8.15 15.12
CA PRO A 206 9.61 -7.02 14.41
C PRO A 206 10.48 -5.77 14.47
N SER A 207 10.22 -4.83 13.57
CA SER A 207 10.70 -3.45 13.71
C SER A 207 10.14 -2.82 15.00
N LYS A 208 10.92 -1.98 15.66
CA LYS A 208 10.40 -1.17 16.75
C LYS A 208 9.65 0.04 16.18
N PRO A 209 8.59 0.53 16.83
CA PRO A 209 7.89 1.72 16.37
C PRO A 209 8.80 2.92 16.11
N GLU A 210 9.87 3.09 16.89
CA GLU A 210 10.84 4.18 16.76
C GLU A 210 11.71 4.08 15.50
N ASP A 211 11.85 2.89 14.92
CA ASP A 211 12.66 2.65 13.71
C ASP A 211 12.07 3.40 12.48
N ILE A 212 10.79 3.83 12.56
CA ILE A 212 10.16 4.61 11.48
C ILE A 212 10.65 6.07 11.43
N ILE A 213 11.13 6.62 12.54
CA ILE A 213 11.43 8.06 12.67
C ILE A 213 12.39 8.56 11.58
N PRO A 214 13.57 7.94 11.36
CA PRO A 214 14.49 8.40 10.34
C PRO A 214 13.98 8.22 8.92
N LEU A 215 12.93 7.41 8.71
CA LEU A 215 12.37 7.11 7.40
C LEU A 215 11.16 8.00 7.05
N LEU A 216 10.56 8.70 8.02
CA LEU A 216 9.37 9.53 7.81
C LEU A 216 9.48 10.51 6.63
N PRO A 217 10.64 11.13 6.33
CA PRO A 217 10.78 12.01 5.16
C PRO A 217 10.60 11.30 3.82
N TYR A 218 10.77 9.99 3.76
CA TYR A 218 10.72 9.18 2.55
C TYR A 218 9.41 8.38 2.43
N ILE A 219 8.55 8.40 3.46
CA ILE A 219 7.29 7.66 3.48
C ILE A 219 6.17 8.52 2.93
N HIS A 220 5.55 8.10 1.83
CA HIS A 220 4.46 8.84 1.19
C HIS A 220 3.09 8.22 1.45
N CYS A 221 3.05 6.92 1.80
CA CYS A 221 1.85 6.18 2.12
C CYS A 221 2.18 5.06 3.11
N CYS A 222 1.19 4.58 3.85
CA CYS A 222 1.34 3.41 4.70
C CYS A 222 0.18 2.44 4.50
N HIS A 223 0.50 1.15 4.42
CA HIS A 223 -0.50 0.12 4.66
C HIS A 223 -0.73 0.02 6.17
N ALA A 224 -1.88 0.51 6.60
CA ALA A 224 -2.37 0.32 7.95
C ALA A 224 -2.86 -1.12 8.10
N LYS A 225 -1.91 -2.07 8.05
CA LYS A 225 -2.20 -3.51 8.12
C LYS A 225 -2.70 -3.90 9.49
N TYR A 226 -3.68 -4.81 9.52
CA TYR A 226 -4.20 -5.37 10.76
C TYR A 226 -4.65 -6.82 10.55
N TYR A 227 -4.59 -7.57 11.64
CA TYR A 227 -4.90 -8.99 11.66
C TYR A 227 -6.11 -9.31 12.51
N ASN A 228 -6.31 -8.57 13.61
CA ASN A 228 -7.42 -8.79 14.53
C ASN A 228 -7.72 -7.55 15.37
N VAL A 229 -8.84 -6.92 15.09
CA VAL A 229 -9.39 -5.85 15.91
C VAL A 229 -10.47 -6.40 16.82
N ASN A 230 -10.27 -6.32 18.13
CA ASN A 230 -11.15 -6.85 19.14
C ASN A 230 -12.46 -6.04 19.30
N GLU A 231 -13.29 -6.41 20.29
CA GLU A 231 -14.58 -5.75 20.56
C GLU A 231 -14.43 -4.36 21.19
N ASP A 232 -13.26 -4.08 21.78
CA ASP A 232 -12.90 -2.77 22.33
C ASP A 232 -12.30 -1.83 21.25
N PHE A 233 -12.30 -2.27 20.01
CA PHE A 233 -11.70 -1.59 18.86
C PHE A 233 -10.19 -1.36 18.99
N ASP A 234 -9.47 -2.35 19.51
CA ASP A 234 -8.01 -2.35 19.56
C ASP A 234 -7.45 -3.43 18.64
N GLU A 235 -6.49 -3.07 17.81
CA GLU A 235 -5.67 -4.06 17.10
C GLU A 235 -4.74 -4.73 18.12
N THR A 236 -4.76 -6.08 18.16
CA THR A 236 -4.17 -6.83 19.27
C THR A 236 -2.75 -7.31 19.02
N THR A 237 -2.26 -7.17 17.77
CA THR A 237 -1.00 -7.78 17.34
C THR A 237 0.08 -6.77 16.91
N ILE A 238 -0.33 -5.53 16.64
CA ILE A 238 0.52 -4.43 16.20
C ILE A 238 0.38 -3.26 17.19
N PRO A 239 1.48 -2.60 17.63
CA PRO A 239 1.44 -1.50 18.59
C PRO A 239 0.96 -0.18 17.95
N TYR A 240 -0.26 -0.15 17.39
CA TYR A 240 -0.84 0.95 16.61
C TYR A 240 -0.76 2.31 17.28
N VAL A 241 -1.15 2.37 18.56
CA VAL A 241 -1.16 3.63 19.33
C VAL A 241 0.23 4.28 19.31
N LYS A 242 1.26 3.46 19.51
CA LYS A 242 2.65 3.95 19.56
C LYS A 242 3.14 4.42 18.19
N VAL A 243 2.90 3.62 17.14
CA VAL A 243 3.31 3.97 15.76
C VAL A 243 2.62 5.26 15.31
N VAL A 244 1.30 5.35 15.44
CA VAL A 244 0.53 6.53 14.99
C VAL A 244 0.90 7.78 15.80
N ASN A 245 1.14 7.67 17.11
CA ASN A 245 1.58 8.81 17.92
C ASN A 245 2.95 9.33 17.47
N ILE A 246 3.92 8.44 17.21
CA ILE A 246 5.22 8.83 16.66
C ILE A 246 5.05 9.60 15.34
N MET A 247 4.22 9.10 14.43
CA MET A 247 3.98 9.76 13.15
C MET A 247 3.36 11.16 13.33
N LYS A 248 2.39 11.30 14.26
CA LYS A 248 1.77 12.59 14.61
C LYS A 248 2.77 13.57 15.24
N GLU A 249 3.55 13.12 16.20
CA GLU A 249 4.56 13.91 16.91
C GLU A 249 5.64 14.46 15.97
N HIS A 250 5.97 13.72 14.91
CA HIS A 250 6.93 14.13 13.90
C HIS A 250 6.28 14.82 12.67
N GLY A 251 4.97 15.11 12.74
CA GLY A 251 4.27 15.88 11.71
C GLY A 251 4.15 15.17 10.37
N TRP A 252 4.15 13.82 10.36
CA TRP A 252 3.95 13.09 9.12
C TRP A 252 2.56 13.34 8.53
N ASN A 253 2.50 13.51 7.21
CA ASN A 253 1.26 13.73 6.47
C ASN A 253 1.12 12.66 5.39
N GLY A 254 -0.08 12.10 5.23
CA GLY A 254 -0.32 11.10 4.21
C GLY A 254 -1.53 10.22 4.52
N PHE A 255 -1.65 9.12 3.81
CA PHE A 255 -2.75 8.18 3.98
C PHE A 255 -2.31 6.92 4.71
N LEU A 256 -3.14 6.52 5.67
CA LEU A 256 -3.16 5.19 6.24
C LEU A 256 -4.20 4.36 5.49
N LEU A 257 -3.74 3.50 4.59
CA LEU A 257 -4.59 2.62 3.80
C LEU A 257 -4.84 1.33 4.58
N SER A 258 -6.05 1.15 5.07
CA SER A 258 -6.46 -0.07 5.78
C SER A 258 -6.19 -1.30 4.93
N GLU A 259 -5.51 -2.30 5.51
CA GLU A 259 -5.22 -3.55 4.83
C GLU A 259 -5.46 -4.74 5.75
N TYR A 260 -6.61 -5.41 5.58
CA TYR A 260 -6.95 -6.58 6.38
C TYR A 260 -6.24 -7.84 5.88
N GLU A 261 -5.50 -8.49 6.75
CA GLU A 261 -4.84 -9.77 6.47
C GLU A 261 -5.06 -10.82 7.61
N GLY A 262 -6.16 -10.67 8.31
CA GLY A 262 -6.55 -11.60 9.38
C GLY A 262 -7.16 -12.91 8.87
N PRO A 263 -7.55 -13.81 9.80
CA PRO A 263 -8.25 -15.05 9.48
C PRO A 263 -9.66 -14.79 8.94
N ASN A 264 -10.22 -15.77 8.24
CA ASN A 264 -11.59 -15.74 7.70
C ASN A 264 -11.89 -14.53 6.79
N LYS A 265 -10.91 -14.06 6.06
CA LYS A 265 -11.03 -12.92 5.13
C LYS A 265 -12.05 -13.19 4.01
N GLU A 266 -12.23 -14.45 3.64
CA GLU A 266 -13.23 -14.94 2.68
C GLU A 266 -14.67 -14.94 3.21
N ASN A 267 -14.86 -14.78 4.51
CA ASN A 267 -16.20 -14.62 5.11
C ASN A 267 -16.59 -13.15 5.12
N TYR A 268 -17.61 -12.79 4.32
CA TYR A 268 -18.05 -11.41 4.15
C TYR A 268 -18.36 -10.71 5.48
N TYR A 269 -19.16 -11.32 6.34
CA TYR A 269 -19.59 -10.71 7.60
C TYR A 269 -18.42 -10.50 8.56
N HIS A 270 -17.52 -11.48 8.63
CA HIS A 270 -16.32 -11.37 9.47
C HIS A 270 -15.38 -10.29 8.92
N CYS A 271 -15.10 -10.32 7.64
CA CYS A 271 -14.23 -9.32 6.98
C CYS A 271 -14.76 -7.90 7.20
N MET A 272 -16.05 -7.65 6.92
CA MET A 272 -16.67 -6.34 7.11
C MET A 272 -16.69 -5.89 8.58
N THR A 273 -16.88 -6.82 9.52
CA THR A 273 -16.79 -6.52 10.95
C THR A 273 -15.37 -6.04 11.31
N GLN A 274 -14.35 -6.74 10.86
CA GLN A 274 -12.95 -6.36 11.10
C GLN A 274 -12.60 -5.01 10.47
N VAL A 275 -13.01 -4.79 9.23
CA VAL A 275 -12.79 -3.51 8.53
C VAL A 275 -13.47 -2.35 9.29
N ARG A 276 -14.73 -2.51 9.71
CA ARG A 276 -15.45 -1.48 10.48
C ARG A 276 -14.78 -1.21 11.82
N ARG A 277 -14.41 -2.24 12.56
CA ARG A 277 -13.70 -2.09 13.85
C ARG A 277 -12.37 -1.34 13.66
N HIS A 278 -11.61 -1.65 12.63
CA HIS A 278 -10.37 -0.97 12.32
C HIS A 278 -10.57 0.53 12.06
N HIS A 279 -11.59 0.90 11.28
CA HIS A 279 -11.87 2.31 11.03
C HIS A 279 -12.39 3.07 12.25
N VAL A 280 -13.10 2.41 13.18
CA VAL A 280 -13.43 3.00 14.50
C VAL A 280 -12.17 3.26 15.31
N MET A 281 -11.23 2.30 15.33
CA MET A 281 -9.93 2.47 15.97
C MET A 281 -9.14 3.64 15.37
N LEU A 282 -9.03 3.69 14.04
CA LEU A 282 -8.29 4.77 13.36
C LEU A 282 -8.90 6.14 13.63
N LYS A 283 -10.25 6.29 13.59
CA LYS A 283 -10.93 7.53 13.97
C LYS A 283 -10.52 7.99 15.38
N ARG A 284 -10.59 7.09 16.34
CA ARG A 284 -10.19 7.36 17.73
C ARG A 284 -8.72 7.82 17.82
N LEU A 285 -7.83 7.13 17.12
CA LEU A 285 -6.40 7.44 17.13
C LEU A 285 -6.08 8.78 16.44
N LEU A 286 -6.81 9.14 15.41
CA LEU A 286 -6.59 10.38 14.66
C LEU A 286 -7.33 11.58 15.26
N GLY A 287 -8.30 11.34 16.13
CA GLY A 287 -9.11 12.40 16.76
C GLY A 287 -10.24 12.91 15.88
N GLU A 288 -10.79 12.03 15.02
CA GLU A 288 -11.95 12.30 14.15
C GLU A 288 -13.29 11.97 14.83
#